data_538b992c79ca3dffe9eabaeca39f4854
#
_entry.id   538b992c79ca3dffe9eabaeca39f4854
#
_cell.length_a   1.000
_cell.length_b   1.000
_cell.length_c   1.000
_cell.angle_alpha   90.00
_cell.angle_beta   90.00
_cell.angle_gamma   90.00
#
_symmetry.space_group_name_H-M   'P 1'
#
loop_
_entity.id
_entity.type
_entity.pdbx_description
1 polymer ?
#
loop_
_entity_poly.entity_id
_entity_poly.type
_entity_poly.pdbx_seq_one_letter_code
_entity_poly.pdbx_strand_id
1 'polypeptide(L)'
;MPRKKKTVMKDLVLPEFTRYFFLIAIITVLLLFTWVISPFFNILVYASLIAVVFHPAYKWILKKLRGYEGISAFFATSLVLLILLAPLTLFTIFLAQEAVDAYQVFEVKISEFNFNSVDFQKLNELPWVGEFLQTQSEKYGFQEFLDTVEIDVFSIVQDVGEAVSTFIVSQTGNIVFSLGTTVMNFFILLLTLFFFFRDGDKVVDFIKEISPLPKNHENEIEEKLKETIHGIVIGNFGTSLLQGVVGGIGLAIA
;
A
#
# COMPACT_ATOMS: atom_id res chain seq x y z
N MET A 1 -8.91 -79.06 11.70
CA MET A 1 -9.36 -77.81 11.13
C MET A 1 -9.29 -76.72 12.19
N PRO A 2 -8.41 -75.73 12.12
CA PRO A 2 -8.36 -74.68 13.12
C PRO A 2 -9.38 -73.60 12.76
N ARG A 3 -10.27 -73.26 13.71
CA ARG A 3 -11.25 -72.17 13.64
C ARG A 3 -10.49 -70.82 13.61
N LYS A 4 -10.60 -70.10 12.47
CA LYS A 4 -10.21 -68.67 12.37
C LYS A 4 -11.03 -67.88 13.38
N LYS A 5 -10.39 -67.36 14.44
CA LYS A 5 -10.92 -66.32 15.28
C LYS A 5 -11.10 -65.06 14.39
N LYS A 6 -12.35 -64.70 14.06
CA LYS A 6 -12.70 -63.35 13.59
C LYS A 6 -12.39 -62.38 14.70
N THR A 7 -11.34 -61.62 14.55
CA THR A 7 -11.08 -60.45 15.38
C THR A 7 -12.18 -59.46 15.07
N VAL A 8 -13.19 -59.41 15.92
CA VAL A 8 -14.19 -58.34 15.93
C VAL A 8 -13.42 -57.08 16.28
N MET A 9 -13.17 -56.20 15.33
CA MET A 9 -12.80 -54.80 15.58
C MET A 9 -13.97 -54.24 16.41
N LYS A 10 -13.77 -54.20 17.72
CA LYS A 10 -14.66 -53.58 18.67
C LYS A 10 -14.66 -52.09 18.24
N ASP A 11 -15.80 -51.63 17.75
CA ASP A 11 -15.99 -50.23 17.44
C ASP A 11 -15.47 -49.42 18.61
N LEU A 12 -14.38 -48.65 18.36
CA LEU A 12 -13.83 -47.72 19.33
C LEU A 12 -14.84 -46.56 19.42
N VAL A 13 -15.89 -46.79 20.21
CA VAL A 13 -16.74 -45.69 20.69
C VAL A 13 -15.85 -44.92 21.66
N LEU A 14 -15.19 -43.91 21.15
CA LEU A 14 -14.44 -42.97 21.97
C LEU A 14 -15.40 -42.41 23.04
N PRO A 15 -15.04 -42.45 24.32
CA PRO A 15 -15.88 -41.88 25.38
C PRO A 15 -16.22 -40.43 25.00
N GLU A 16 -17.44 -39.98 25.23
CA GLU A 16 -17.93 -38.68 24.82
C GLU A 16 -17.00 -37.54 25.20
N PHE A 17 -16.37 -37.63 26.35
CA PHE A 17 -15.33 -36.70 26.81
C PHE A 17 -14.14 -36.60 25.84
N THR A 18 -13.67 -37.70 25.31
CA THR A 18 -12.56 -37.73 24.33
C THR A 18 -12.93 -37.01 23.04
N ARG A 19 -14.19 -37.20 22.58
CA ARG A 19 -14.72 -36.52 21.38
C ARG A 19 -14.77 -35.01 21.56
N TYR A 20 -15.29 -34.52 22.68
CA TYR A 20 -15.33 -33.08 22.98
C TYR A 20 -13.93 -32.51 23.18
N PHE A 21 -13.03 -33.22 23.81
CA PHE A 21 -11.64 -32.81 23.96
C PHE A 21 -10.96 -32.60 22.58
N PHE A 22 -11.10 -33.55 21.64
CA PHE A 22 -10.55 -33.42 20.31
C PHE A 22 -11.21 -32.27 19.53
N LEU A 23 -12.51 -32.07 19.66
CA LEU A 23 -13.19 -30.95 19.02
C LEU A 23 -12.68 -29.61 19.54
N ILE A 24 -12.54 -29.45 20.85
CA ILE A 24 -12.01 -28.22 21.46
C ILE A 24 -10.54 -28.02 21.02
N ALA A 25 -9.73 -29.08 21.03
CA ALA A 25 -8.34 -29.00 20.58
C ALA A 25 -8.24 -28.56 19.10
N ILE A 26 -9.05 -29.13 18.21
CA ILE A 26 -9.08 -28.74 16.79
C ILE A 26 -9.52 -27.28 16.64
N ILE A 27 -10.59 -26.87 17.33
CA ILE A 27 -11.07 -25.48 17.27
C ILE A 27 -9.98 -24.53 17.80
N THR A 28 -9.32 -24.87 18.90
CA THR A 28 -8.24 -24.05 19.45
C THR A 28 -7.08 -23.90 18.46
N VAL A 29 -6.66 -25.01 17.85
CA VAL A 29 -5.58 -24.98 16.83
C VAL A 29 -6.00 -24.14 15.62
N LEU A 30 -7.25 -24.26 15.14
CA LEU A 30 -7.76 -23.44 14.03
C LEU A 30 -7.80 -21.95 14.39
N LEU A 31 -8.22 -21.61 15.60
CA LEU A 31 -8.22 -20.21 16.06
C LEU A 31 -6.80 -19.65 16.16
N LEU A 32 -5.87 -20.39 16.73
CA LEU A 32 -4.45 -20.01 16.79
C LEU A 32 -3.85 -19.87 15.39
N PHE A 33 -4.14 -20.80 14.50
CA PHE A 33 -3.69 -20.74 13.10
C PHE A 33 -4.22 -19.49 12.39
N THR A 34 -5.52 -19.20 12.54
CA THR A 34 -6.14 -18.00 11.96
C THR A 34 -5.54 -16.72 12.54
N TRP A 35 -5.28 -16.69 13.84
CA TRP A 35 -4.66 -15.56 14.51
C TRP A 35 -3.22 -15.31 14.04
N VAL A 36 -2.43 -16.36 13.86
CA VAL A 36 -1.04 -16.28 13.33
C VAL A 36 -1.02 -15.84 11.87
N ILE A 37 -1.96 -16.28 11.04
CA ILE A 37 -2.01 -15.94 9.61
C ILE A 37 -2.63 -14.55 9.38
N SER A 38 -3.49 -14.08 10.29
CA SER A 38 -4.21 -12.80 10.14
C SER A 38 -3.34 -11.62 9.66
N PRO A 39 -2.14 -11.33 10.21
CA PRO A 39 -1.31 -10.22 9.74
C PRO A 39 -0.78 -10.41 8.30
N PHE A 40 -0.67 -11.67 7.84
CA PHE A 40 -0.16 -11.99 6.50
C PHE A 40 -1.27 -12.13 5.45
N PHE A 41 -2.53 -12.12 5.88
CA PHE A 41 -3.66 -12.36 4.99
C PHE A 41 -3.69 -11.36 3.82
N ASN A 42 -3.46 -10.08 4.08
CA ASN A 42 -3.41 -9.06 3.03
C ASN A 42 -2.28 -9.34 2.03
N ILE A 43 -1.12 -9.79 2.51
CA ILE A 43 0.03 -10.12 1.66
C ILE A 43 -0.29 -11.30 0.75
N LEU A 44 -0.96 -12.34 1.29
CA LEU A 44 -1.41 -13.49 0.51
C LEU A 44 -2.40 -13.09 -0.57
N VAL A 45 -3.37 -12.21 -0.25
CA VAL A 45 -4.34 -11.69 -1.22
C VAL A 45 -3.62 -10.90 -2.31
N TYR A 46 -2.74 -9.96 -1.98
CA TYR A 46 -2.00 -9.18 -2.99
C TYR A 46 -1.11 -10.08 -3.86
N ALA A 47 -0.40 -11.03 -3.26
CA ALA A 47 0.43 -11.98 -4.00
C ALA A 47 -0.41 -12.81 -4.97
N SER A 48 -1.62 -13.27 -4.57
CA SER A 48 -2.51 -14.04 -5.43
C SER A 48 -3.01 -13.22 -6.62
N LEU A 49 -3.41 -11.97 -6.39
CA LEU A 49 -3.85 -11.05 -7.45
C LEU A 49 -2.72 -10.80 -8.46
N ILE A 50 -1.52 -10.49 -7.97
CA ILE A 50 -0.33 -10.29 -8.82
C ILE A 50 -0.01 -11.57 -9.59
N ALA A 51 -0.04 -12.73 -8.92
CA ALA A 51 0.23 -14.01 -9.58
C ALA A 51 -0.75 -14.29 -10.72
N VAL A 52 -2.05 -14.03 -10.54
CA VAL A 52 -3.06 -14.21 -11.59
C VAL A 52 -2.80 -13.27 -12.77
N VAL A 53 -2.49 -12.00 -12.51
CA VAL A 53 -2.24 -11.02 -13.58
C VAL A 53 -0.98 -11.37 -14.37
N PHE A 54 0.09 -11.78 -13.70
CA PHE A 54 1.38 -12.10 -14.34
C PHE A 54 1.51 -13.59 -14.72
N HIS A 55 0.48 -14.40 -14.50
CA HIS A 55 0.48 -15.81 -14.88
C HIS A 55 0.78 -16.07 -16.37
N PRO A 56 0.25 -15.28 -17.35
CA PRO A 56 0.64 -15.43 -18.74
C PRO A 56 2.13 -15.20 -18.99
N ALA A 57 2.74 -14.21 -18.29
CA ALA A 57 4.18 -13.96 -18.37
C ALA A 57 4.98 -15.14 -17.80
N TYR A 58 4.57 -15.67 -16.64
CA TYR A 58 5.16 -16.89 -16.07
C TYR A 58 5.09 -18.07 -17.04
N LYS A 59 3.92 -18.33 -17.66
CA LYS A 59 3.76 -19.43 -18.63
C LYS A 59 4.65 -19.24 -19.88
N TRP A 60 4.85 -18.02 -20.33
CA TRP A 60 5.76 -17.72 -21.42
C TRP A 60 7.23 -18.03 -21.03
N ILE A 61 7.66 -17.63 -19.82
CA ILE A 61 8.98 -17.94 -19.27
C ILE A 61 9.17 -19.45 -19.13
N LEU A 62 8.16 -20.16 -18.60
CA LEU A 62 8.15 -21.62 -18.40
C LEU A 62 8.37 -22.37 -19.71
N LYS A 63 7.68 -21.96 -20.78
CA LYS A 63 7.89 -22.53 -22.11
C LYS A 63 9.31 -22.31 -22.63
N LYS A 64 9.88 -21.11 -22.42
CA LYS A 64 11.23 -20.76 -22.85
C LYS A 64 12.30 -21.52 -22.06
N LEU A 65 12.06 -21.81 -20.81
CA LEU A 65 12.94 -22.56 -19.91
C LEU A 65 12.65 -24.07 -19.89
N ARG A 66 12.01 -24.61 -20.92
CA ARG A 66 11.78 -26.04 -21.09
C ARG A 66 11.05 -26.72 -19.93
N GLY A 67 10.20 -26.01 -19.19
CA GLY A 67 9.38 -26.57 -18.12
C GLY A 67 10.04 -26.62 -16.73
N TYR A 68 11.19 -25.96 -16.53
CA TYR A 68 11.80 -25.84 -15.18
C TYR A 68 10.96 -24.88 -14.30
N GLU A 69 9.95 -25.41 -13.57
CA GLU A 69 9.00 -24.63 -12.78
C GLU A 69 9.67 -23.66 -11.80
N GLY A 70 10.64 -24.13 -10.99
CA GLY A 70 11.30 -23.32 -9.98
C GLY A 70 12.11 -22.14 -10.56
N ILE A 71 12.87 -22.41 -11.64
CA ILE A 71 13.67 -21.36 -12.30
C ILE A 71 12.74 -20.34 -12.97
N SER A 72 11.66 -20.82 -13.58
CA SER A 72 10.68 -19.97 -14.25
C SER A 72 9.93 -19.09 -13.25
N ALA A 73 9.57 -19.62 -12.09
CA ALA A 73 8.95 -18.87 -11.01
C ALA A 73 9.89 -17.79 -10.47
N PHE A 74 11.19 -18.11 -10.31
CA PHE A 74 12.19 -17.13 -9.88
C PHE A 74 12.30 -15.96 -10.87
N PHE A 75 12.41 -16.23 -12.17
CA PHE A 75 12.47 -15.17 -13.18
C PHE A 75 11.17 -14.38 -13.28
N ALA A 76 10.01 -15.02 -13.14
CA ALA A 76 8.74 -14.33 -13.14
C ALA A 76 8.60 -13.41 -11.92
N THR A 77 8.98 -13.87 -10.72
CA THR A 77 9.00 -13.06 -9.51
C THR A 77 9.97 -11.89 -9.64
N SER A 78 11.18 -12.12 -10.19
CA SER A 78 12.15 -11.06 -10.45
C SER A 78 11.64 -10.03 -11.46
N LEU A 79 10.92 -10.47 -12.49
CA LEU A 79 10.28 -9.57 -13.45
C LEU A 79 9.23 -8.67 -12.79
N VAL A 80 8.36 -9.26 -11.98
CA VAL A 80 7.36 -8.50 -11.20
C VAL A 80 8.04 -7.52 -10.27
N LEU A 81 9.09 -7.94 -9.57
CA LEU A 81 9.90 -7.08 -8.70
C LEU A 81 10.44 -5.86 -9.47
N LEU A 82 11.01 -6.06 -10.64
CA LEU A 82 11.53 -4.97 -11.47
C LEU A 82 10.42 -4.02 -11.92
N ILE A 83 9.27 -4.55 -12.36
CA ILE A 83 8.13 -3.76 -12.81
C ILE A 83 7.55 -2.91 -11.66
N LEU A 84 7.57 -3.42 -10.42
CA LEU A 84 7.08 -2.68 -9.25
C LEU A 84 8.11 -1.67 -8.73
N LEU A 85 9.40 -2.04 -8.68
CA LEU A 85 10.45 -1.17 -8.14
C LEU A 85 10.85 -0.06 -9.09
N ALA A 86 10.88 -0.29 -10.42
CA ALA A 86 11.32 0.70 -11.37
C ALA A 86 10.53 2.02 -11.30
N PRO A 87 9.18 2.02 -11.37
CA PRO A 87 8.44 3.27 -11.24
C PRO A 87 8.56 3.89 -9.85
N LEU A 88 8.65 3.08 -8.80
CA LEU A 88 8.78 3.58 -7.43
C LEU A 88 10.14 4.28 -7.22
N THR A 89 11.23 3.70 -7.71
CA THR A 89 12.57 4.32 -7.61
C THR A 89 12.65 5.60 -8.44
N LEU A 90 12.13 5.59 -9.67
CA LEU A 90 12.07 6.80 -10.50
C LEU A 90 11.28 7.91 -9.80
N PHE A 91 10.09 7.59 -9.30
CA PHE A 91 9.25 8.55 -8.58
C PHE A 91 9.97 9.12 -7.34
N THR A 92 10.65 8.27 -6.56
CA THR A 92 11.40 8.70 -5.37
C THR A 92 12.55 9.63 -5.74
N ILE A 93 13.29 9.35 -6.83
CA ILE A 93 14.36 10.22 -7.32
C ILE A 93 13.80 11.58 -7.76
N PHE A 94 12.73 11.59 -8.55
CA PHE A 94 12.07 12.83 -8.96
C PHE A 94 11.59 13.65 -7.76
N LEU A 95 10.92 13.01 -6.81
CA LEU A 95 10.42 13.68 -5.62
C LEU A 95 11.56 14.28 -4.76
N ALA A 96 12.68 13.55 -4.64
CA ALA A 96 13.85 14.04 -3.92
C ALA A 96 14.48 15.26 -4.60
N GLN A 97 14.57 15.26 -5.93
CA GLN A 97 15.08 16.41 -6.70
C GLN A 97 14.17 17.63 -6.54
N GLU A 98 12.86 17.44 -6.72
CA GLU A 98 11.88 18.52 -6.59
C GLU A 98 11.85 19.09 -5.16
N ALA A 99 12.01 18.25 -4.14
CA ALA A 99 12.07 18.70 -2.75
C ALA A 99 13.33 19.56 -2.47
N VAL A 100 14.47 19.21 -3.06
CA VAL A 100 15.71 20.03 -2.95
C VAL A 100 15.54 21.37 -3.66
N ASP A 101 14.98 21.35 -4.87
CA ASP A 101 14.76 22.58 -5.65
C ASP A 101 13.74 23.49 -4.95
N ALA A 102 12.64 22.94 -4.43
CA ALA A 102 11.67 23.67 -3.65
C ALA A 102 12.29 24.29 -2.37
N TYR A 103 13.15 23.54 -1.69
CA TYR A 103 13.88 24.06 -0.51
C TYR A 103 14.78 25.23 -0.87
N GLN A 104 15.56 25.16 -1.94
CA GLN A 104 16.42 26.24 -2.40
C GLN A 104 15.63 27.51 -2.77
N VAL A 105 14.54 27.33 -3.51
CA VAL A 105 13.66 28.46 -3.87
C VAL A 105 13.06 29.10 -2.62
N PHE A 106 12.64 28.29 -1.66
CA PHE A 106 12.08 28.76 -0.41
C PHE A 106 13.13 29.52 0.44
N GLU A 107 14.36 28.99 0.57
CA GLU A 107 15.45 29.63 1.30
C GLU A 107 15.83 30.99 0.68
N VAL A 108 15.96 31.06 -0.66
CA VAL A 108 16.27 32.29 -1.37
C VAL A 108 15.13 33.32 -1.21
N LYS A 109 13.89 32.90 -1.40
CA LYS A 109 12.75 33.82 -1.24
C LYS A 109 12.56 34.31 0.19
N ILE A 110 12.80 33.49 1.20
CA ILE A 110 12.74 33.94 2.60
C ILE A 110 13.87 34.89 2.91
N SER A 111 15.09 34.64 2.41
CA SER A 111 16.23 35.53 2.64
C SER A 111 16.09 36.88 1.92
N GLU A 112 15.45 36.90 0.77
CA GLU A 112 15.10 38.13 0.01
C GLU A 112 13.89 38.87 0.59
N PHE A 113 12.99 38.14 1.27
CA PHE A 113 11.78 38.71 1.83
C PHE A 113 12.16 39.49 3.10
N ASN A 114 12.36 40.79 2.95
CA ASN A 114 12.62 41.71 4.05
C ASN A 114 11.32 41.90 4.84
N PHE A 115 11.10 41.08 5.86
CA PHE A 115 9.91 41.13 6.72
C PHE A 115 9.69 42.48 7.40
N ASN A 116 10.76 43.28 7.55
CA ASN A 116 10.69 44.66 8.06
C ASN A 116 10.12 45.65 7.04
N SER A 117 9.93 45.26 5.81
CA SER A 117 9.41 46.12 4.76
C SER A 117 8.02 45.72 4.25
N VAL A 118 7.27 44.88 4.97
CA VAL A 118 5.83 44.71 4.73
C VAL A 118 5.16 46.02 5.16
N ASP A 119 5.16 46.96 4.22
CA ASP A 119 4.51 48.23 4.36
C ASP A 119 3.00 48.02 4.38
N PHE A 120 2.45 47.82 5.58
CA PHE A 120 0.99 47.63 5.75
C PHE A 120 0.23 48.87 5.24
N GLN A 121 0.90 50.01 5.00
CA GLN A 121 0.31 51.19 4.35
C GLN A 121 -0.04 50.89 2.87
N LYS A 122 0.71 50.01 2.18
CA LYS A 122 0.37 49.62 0.82
C LYS A 122 -0.88 48.74 0.72
N LEU A 123 -1.27 48.05 1.79
CA LEU A 123 -2.56 47.35 1.81
C LEU A 123 -3.75 48.29 1.78
N ASN A 124 -3.61 49.51 2.25
CA ASN A 124 -4.61 50.55 2.14
C ASN A 124 -4.79 51.08 0.71
N GLU A 125 -3.83 50.84 -0.18
CA GLU A 125 -3.93 51.24 -1.60
C GLU A 125 -4.74 50.23 -2.42
N LEU A 126 -5.03 49.04 -1.90
CA LEU A 126 -5.90 48.06 -2.57
C LEU A 126 -7.37 48.50 -2.42
N PRO A 127 -8.11 48.74 -3.52
CA PRO A 127 -9.42 49.39 -3.47
C PRO A 127 -10.43 48.68 -2.55
N TRP A 128 -10.40 47.36 -2.48
CA TRP A 128 -11.33 46.57 -1.63
C TRP A 128 -10.86 46.38 -0.22
N VAL A 129 -9.53 46.37 0.03
CA VAL A 129 -8.94 46.23 1.35
C VAL A 129 -8.97 47.57 2.11
N GLY A 130 -8.64 48.65 1.44
CA GLY A 130 -8.67 50.01 2.00
C GLY A 130 -10.06 50.43 2.46
N GLU A 131 -11.11 50.16 1.66
CA GLU A 131 -12.49 50.45 2.03
C GLU A 131 -12.99 49.57 3.21
N PHE A 132 -12.60 48.30 3.24
CA PHE A 132 -12.89 47.38 4.36
C PHE A 132 -12.20 47.82 5.65
N LEU A 133 -10.91 48.13 5.60
CA LEU A 133 -10.13 48.58 6.76
C LEU A 133 -10.61 49.92 7.30
N GLN A 134 -10.94 50.91 6.46
CA GLN A 134 -11.46 52.20 6.88
C GLN A 134 -12.85 52.05 7.56
N THR A 135 -13.73 51.22 7.00
CA THR A 135 -15.06 50.99 7.58
C THR A 135 -15.03 50.30 8.93
N GLN A 136 -14.05 49.40 9.14
CA GLN A 136 -13.92 48.66 10.39
C GLN A 136 -13.06 49.41 11.44
N SER A 137 -12.11 50.29 11.04
CA SER A 137 -11.28 51.03 11.97
C SER A 137 -12.07 52.05 12.78
N GLU A 138 -13.08 52.69 12.21
CA GLU A 138 -13.96 53.64 12.92
C GLU A 138 -14.88 52.90 13.93
N LYS A 139 -15.18 51.64 13.73
CA LYS A 139 -16.17 50.91 14.53
C LYS A 139 -15.57 50.07 15.65
N TYR A 140 -14.32 49.60 15.53
CA TYR A 140 -13.72 48.61 16.42
C TYR A 140 -12.29 48.94 16.90
N GLY A 141 -11.77 50.16 16.65
CA GLY A 141 -10.42 50.52 17.08
C GLY A 141 -9.31 49.68 16.44
N PHE A 142 -9.54 49.24 15.17
CA PHE A 142 -8.66 48.31 14.46
C PHE A 142 -7.22 48.87 14.25
N GLN A 143 -7.04 50.22 14.21
CA GLN A 143 -5.73 50.83 14.14
C GLN A 143 -4.94 50.61 15.44
N GLU A 144 -5.59 50.75 16.61
CA GLU A 144 -4.97 50.45 17.89
C GLU A 144 -4.60 48.99 18.07
N PHE A 145 -5.37 48.09 17.42
CA PHE A 145 -5.06 46.65 17.32
C PHE A 145 -3.84 46.39 16.42
N LEU A 146 -3.73 47.03 15.24
CA LEU A 146 -2.59 46.88 14.35
C LEU A 146 -1.30 47.45 14.92
N ASP A 147 -1.36 48.55 15.68
CA ASP A 147 -0.21 49.15 16.37
C ASP A 147 0.23 48.31 17.60
N THR A 148 -0.67 47.52 18.15
CA THR A 148 -0.41 46.64 19.32
C THR A 148 0.03 45.24 18.95
N VAL A 149 -0.33 44.77 17.75
CA VAL A 149 0.06 43.46 17.24
C VAL A 149 1.39 43.59 16.45
N GLU A 150 2.49 43.59 17.17
CA GLU A 150 3.78 43.20 16.60
C GLU A 150 3.66 41.71 16.18
N ILE A 151 3.19 41.49 14.96
CA ILE A 151 3.25 40.14 14.37
C ILE A 151 4.73 39.91 14.08
N ASP A 152 5.40 39.27 15.02
CA ASP A 152 6.74 38.76 14.78
C ASP A 152 6.67 37.56 13.85
N VAL A 153 6.58 37.88 12.52
CA VAL A 153 6.55 36.89 11.47
C VAL A 153 7.78 35.99 11.53
N PHE A 154 8.89 36.51 12.07
CA PHE A 154 10.13 35.75 12.22
C PHE A 154 9.96 34.66 13.28
N SER A 155 9.29 34.95 14.40
CA SER A 155 8.99 33.93 15.41
C SER A 155 8.05 32.86 14.87
N ILE A 156 7.03 33.24 14.10
CA ILE A 156 6.12 32.28 13.45
C ILE A 156 6.88 31.36 12.47
N VAL A 157 7.79 31.92 11.67
CA VAL A 157 8.62 31.13 10.75
C VAL A 157 9.56 30.20 11.51
N GLN A 158 10.14 30.66 12.63
CA GLN A 158 10.96 29.82 13.52
C GLN A 158 10.12 28.70 14.13
N ASP A 159 8.95 29.01 14.67
CA ASP A 159 8.06 28.02 15.29
C ASP A 159 7.60 26.96 14.28
N VAL A 160 7.26 27.38 13.06
CA VAL A 160 6.91 26.45 11.97
C VAL A 160 8.13 25.62 11.56
N GLY A 161 9.31 26.24 11.44
CA GLY A 161 10.57 25.54 11.13
C GLY A 161 10.93 24.51 12.20
N GLU A 162 10.79 24.86 13.47
CA GLU A 162 11.00 23.95 14.60
C GLU A 162 9.96 22.83 14.64
N ALA A 163 8.69 23.13 14.38
CA ALA A 163 7.63 22.15 14.31
C ALA A 163 7.85 21.14 13.16
N VAL A 164 8.26 21.62 11.98
CA VAL A 164 8.61 20.77 10.83
C VAL A 164 9.85 19.92 11.15
N SER A 165 10.90 20.51 11.72
CA SER A 165 12.11 19.79 12.13
C SER A 165 11.79 18.71 13.16
N THR A 166 11.02 19.05 14.19
CA THR A 166 10.59 18.13 15.25
C THR A 166 9.71 17.01 14.68
N PHE A 167 8.82 17.32 13.75
CA PHE A 167 8.02 16.33 13.05
C PHE A 167 8.91 15.35 12.27
N ILE A 168 9.87 15.84 11.48
CA ILE A 168 10.81 14.99 10.72
C ILE A 168 11.64 14.13 11.68
N VAL A 169 12.20 14.68 12.74
CA VAL A 169 13.02 13.94 13.72
C VAL A 169 12.19 12.90 14.47
N SER A 170 10.99 13.27 14.93
CA SER A 170 10.10 12.34 15.63
C SER A 170 9.62 11.17 14.76
N GLN A 171 9.43 11.43 13.46
CA GLN A 171 9.06 10.38 12.50
C GLN A 171 10.23 9.48 12.10
N THR A 172 11.49 9.93 12.28
CA THR A 172 12.66 9.14 11.87
C THR A 172 12.72 7.78 12.60
N GLY A 173 12.41 7.75 13.90
CA GLY A 173 12.33 6.48 14.66
C GLY A 173 11.25 5.54 14.16
N ASN A 174 10.05 6.07 13.86
CA ASN A 174 8.94 5.33 13.30
C ASN A 174 9.23 4.87 11.86
N ILE A 175 9.94 5.69 11.07
CA ILE A 175 10.36 5.35 9.71
C ILE A 175 11.32 4.15 9.74
N VAL A 176 12.33 4.14 10.61
CA VAL A 176 13.28 3.02 10.70
C VAL A 176 12.58 1.71 11.08
N PHE A 177 11.66 1.77 12.05
CA PHE A 177 10.89 0.59 12.44
C PHE A 177 9.92 0.15 11.33
N SER A 178 9.25 1.09 10.66
CA SER A 178 8.34 0.79 9.56
C SER A 178 9.09 0.28 8.32
N LEU A 179 10.30 0.74 8.05
CA LEU A 179 11.15 0.19 6.99
C LEU A 179 11.47 -1.28 7.25
N GLY A 180 11.83 -1.67 8.49
CA GLY A 180 12.06 -3.06 8.83
C GLY A 180 10.84 -3.95 8.57
N THR A 181 9.67 -3.49 8.99
CA THR A 181 8.40 -4.20 8.77
C THR A 181 8.04 -4.24 7.28
N THR A 182 8.25 -3.14 6.56
CA THR A 182 7.98 -3.06 5.12
C THR A 182 8.88 -4.00 4.33
N VAL A 183 10.18 -4.04 4.62
CA VAL A 183 11.13 -4.97 3.99
C VAL A 183 10.74 -6.42 4.27
N MET A 184 10.34 -6.74 5.50
CA MET A 184 9.89 -8.08 5.86
C MET A 184 8.61 -8.46 5.10
N ASN A 185 7.61 -7.58 5.09
CA ASN A 185 6.36 -7.81 4.36
C ASN A 185 6.60 -7.96 2.85
N PHE A 186 7.51 -7.18 2.30
CA PHE A 186 7.91 -7.26 0.91
C PHE A 186 8.64 -8.58 0.60
N PHE A 187 9.52 -9.03 1.47
CA PHE A 187 10.16 -10.33 1.33
C PHE A 187 9.15 -11.48 1.39
N ILE A 188 8.19 -11.43 2.32
CA ILE A 188 7.10 -12.41 2.41
C ILE A 188 6.23 -12.38 1.15
N LEU A 189 5.93 -11.18 0.60
CA LEU A 189 5.20 -11.03 -0.65
C LEU A 189 5.93 -11.73 -1.81
N LEU A 190 7.23 -11.48 -1.97
CA LEU A 190 8.03 -12.10 -3.02
C LEU A 190 8.13 -13.62 -2.88
N LEU A 191 8.31 -14.10 -1.64
CA LEU A 191 8.33 -15.53 -1.35
C LEU A 191 6.98 -16.18 -1.69
N THR A 192 5.89 -15.57 -1.27
CA THR A 192 4.53 -16.04 -1.56
C THR A 192 4.26 -16.03 -3.06
N LEU A 193 4.65 -14.97 -3.76
CA LEU A 193 4.51 -14.83 -5.20
C LEU A 193 5.29 -15.91 -5.95
N PHE A 194 6.51 -16.20 -5.52
CA PHE A 194 7.32 -17.29 -6.05
C PHE A 194 6.60 -18.64 -5.95
N PHE A 195 6.02 -18.95 -4.79
CA PHE A 195 5.27 -20.19 -4.59
C PHE A 195 3.97 -20.21 -5.39
N PHE A 196 3.27 -19.09 -5.52
CA PHE A 196 2.07 -19.02 -6.35
C PHE A 196 2.37 -19.19 -7.84
N PHE A 197 3.50 -18.71 -8.34
CA PHE A 197 3.91 -19.02 -9.71
C PHE A 197 4.29 -20.49 -9.89
N ARG A 198 5.02 -21.07 -8.92
CA ARG A 198 5.48 -22.45 -9.04
C ARG A 198 4.39 -23.47 -8.81
N ASP A 199 3.59 -23.30 -7.78
CA ASP A 199 2.63 -24.30 -7.31
C ASP A 199 1.16 -23.86 -7.42
N GLY A 200 0.89 -22.67 -7.98
CA GLY A 200 -0.46 -22.10 -8.04
C GLY A 200 -1.46 -22.97 -8.77
N ASP A 201 -1.07 -23.59 -9.88
CA ASP A 201 -1.94 -24.53 -10.60
C ASP A 201 -2.32 -25.72 -9.70
N LYS A 202 -1.39 -26.25 -8.88
CA LYS A 202 -1.65 -27.35 -7.93
C LYS A 202 -2.61 -26.93 -6.81
N VAL A 203 -2.50 -25.68 -6.36
CA VAL A 203 -3.41 -25.13 -5.33
C VAL A 203 -4.82 -25.00 -5.88
N VAL A 204 -4.97 -24.52 -7.11
CA VAL A 204 -6.28 -24.44 -7.79
C VAL A 204 -6.88 -25.83 -7.97
N ASP A 205 -6.09 -26.80 -8.44
CA ASP A 205 -6.55 -28.19 -8.62
C ASP A 205 -6.97 -28.81 -7.28
N PHE A 206 -6.21 -28.58 -6.20
CA PHE A 206 -6.57 -29.05 -4.86
C PHE A 206 -7.88 -28.42 -4.36
N ILE A 207 -8.08 -27.11 -4.57
CA ILE A 207 -9.34 -26.44 -4.20
C ILE A 207 -10.52 -27.06 -4.98
N LYS A 208 -10.34 -27.35 -6.26
CA LYS A 208 -11.37 -28.03 -7.09
C LYS A 208 -11.65 -29.44 -6.59
N GLU A 209 -10.64 -30.19 -6.16
CA GLU A 209 -10.81 -31.56 -5.66
C GLU A 209 -11.64 -31.62 -4.38
N ILE A 210 -11.48 -30.66 -3.48
CA ILE A 210 -12.25 -30.59 -2.22
C ILE A 210 -13.59 -29.87 -2.36
N SER A 211 -13.83 -29.20 -3.50
CA SER A 211 -15.06 -28.47 -3.77
C SER A 211 -16.22 -29.43 -3.99
N PRO A 212 -17.38 -29.19 -3.36
CA PRO A 212 -18.60 -29.97 -3.64
C PRO A 212 -19.33 -29.54 -4.91
N LEU A 213 -18.74 -28.65 -5.73
CA LEU A 213 -19.39 -28.09 -6.92
C LEU A 213 -19.24 -29.01 -8.14
N PRO A 214 -20.20 -28.99 -9.08
CA PRO A 214 -20.03 -29.64 -10.37
C PRO A 214 -18.87 -29.00 -11.16
N LYS A 215 -18.07 -29.82 -11.86
CA LYS A 215 -16.88 -29.39 -12.61
C LYS A 215 -17.12 -28.25 -13.60
N ASN A 216 -18.31 -28.21 -14.22
CA ASN A 216 -18.67 -27.13 -15.15
C ASN A 216 -18.71 -25.75 -14.44
N HIS A 217 -19.27 -25.70 -13.23
CA HIS A 217 -19.34 -24.46 -12.42
C HIS A 217 -17.99 -24.06 -11.89
N GLU A 218 -17.11 -25.01 -11.52
CA GLU A 218 -15.76 -24.71 -11.04
C GLU A 218 -14.93 -23.99 -12.11
N ASN A 219 -14.99 -24.48 -13.36
CA ASN A 219 -14.27 -23.86 -14.47
C ASN A 219 -14.83 -22.48 -14.83
N GLU A 220 -16.16 -22.32 -14.79
CA GLU A 220 -16.82 -21.03 -15.02
C GLU A 220 -16.43 -20.01 -13.94
N ILE A 221 -16.38 -20.42 -12.67
CA ILE A 221 -15.94 -19.55 -11.56
C ILE A 221 -14.47 -19.15 -11.73
N GLU A 222 -13.59 -20.10 -12.07
CA GLU A 222 -12.17 -19.80 -12.29
C GLU A 222 -11.98 -18.80 -13.44
N GLU A 223 -12.65 -19.00 -14.56
CA GLU A 223 -12.59 -18.10 -15.72
C GLU A 223 -13.11 -16.71 -15.37
N LYS A 224 -14.28 -16.63 -14.73
CA LYS A 224 -14.87 -15.38 -14.26
C LYS A 224 -13.97 -14.61 -13.28
N LEU A 225 -13.35 -15.32 -12.35
CA LEU A 225 -12.40 -14.71 -11.41
C LEU A 225 -11.19 -14.13 -12.14
N LYS A 226 -10.60 -14.89 -13.08
CA LYS A 226 -9.47 -14.40 -13.88
C LYS A 226 -9.84 -13.18 -14.71
N GLU A 227 -10.98 -13.20 -15.40
CA GLU A 227 -11.49 -12.07 -16.17
C GLU A 227 -11.71 -10.84 -15.29
N THR A 228 -12.35 -11.02 -14.13
CA THR A 228 -12.64 -9.94 -13.19
C THR A 228 -11.35 -9.31 -12.65
N ILE A 229 -10.39 -10.14 -12.22
CA ILE A 229 -9.09 -9.66 -11.71
C ILE A 229 -8.34 -8.89 -12.79
N HIS A 230 -8.25 -9.44 -14.02
CA HIS A 230 -7.62 -8.73 -15.14
C HIS A 230 -8.33 -7.42 -15.46
N GLY A 231 -9.66 -7.42 -15.53
CA GLY A 231 -10.47 -6.25 -15.80
C GLY A 231 -10.24 -5.13 -14.76
N ILE A 232 -10.24 -5.47 -13.47
CA ILE A 232 -10.02 -4.52 -12.39
C ILE A 232 -8.58 -3.95 -12.45
N VAL A 233 -7.58 -4.81 -12.58
CA VAL A 233 -6.17 -4.37 -12.57
C VAL A 233 -5.85 -3.54 -13.80
N ILE A 234 -6.22 -4.00 -15.00
CA ILE A 234 -5.96 -3.25 -16.24
C ILE A 234 -6.79 -1.97 -16.29
N GLY A 235 -8.05 -2.01 -15.84
CA GLY A 235 -8.92 -0.84 -15.77
C GLY A 235 -8.37 0.22 -14.83
N ASN A 236 -7.98 -0.14 -13.61
CA ASN A 236 -7.40 0.80 -12.65
C ASN A 236 -6.06 1.36 -13.13
N PHE A 237 -5.20 0.51 -13.70
CA PHE A 237 -3.92 0.95 -14.25
C PHE A 237 -4.12 1.93 -15.42
N GLY A 238 -5.01 1.60 -16.35
CA GLY A 238 -5.37 2.48 -17.48
C GLY A 238 -5.93 3.82 -17.03
N THR A 239 -6.85 3.79 -16.06
CA THR A 239 -7.43 5.02 -15.48
C THR A 239 -6.37 5.88 -14.79
N SER A 240 -5.48 5.27 -14.01
CA SER A 240 -4.39 5.96 -13.31
C SER A 240 -3.40 6.61 -14.29
N LEU A 241 -3.07 5.93 -15.40
CA LEU A 241 -2.24 6.52 -16.45
C LEU A 241 -2.91 7.73 -17.11
N LEU A 242 -4.20 7.60 -17.45
CA LEU A 242 -4.96 8.71 -18.04
C LEU A 242 -5.02 9.91 -17.08
N GLN A 243 -5.30 9.66 -15.79
CA GLN A 243 -5.32 10.71 -14.77
C GLN A 243 -3.94 11.37 -14.63
N GLY A 244 -2.85 10.59 -14.64
CA GLY A 244 -1.49 11.12 -14.58
C GLY A 244 -1.16 12.01 -15.79
N VAL A 245 -1.52 11.58 -17.00
CA VAL A 245 -1.29 12.36 -18.22
C VAL A 245 -2.12 13.64 -18.22
N VAL A 246 -3.43 13.56 -17.93
CA VAL A 246 -4.31 14.73 -17.90
C VAL A 246 -3.88 15.73 -16.81
N GLY A 247 -3.55 15.22 -15.61
CA GLY A 247 -3.03 16.06 -14.53
C GLY A 247 -1.70 16.72 -14.87
N GLY A 248 -0.77 15.97 -15.47
CA GLY A 248 0.52 16.50 -15.92
C GLY A 248 0.39 17.58 -16.99
N ILE A 249 -0.50 17.38 -17.98
CA ILE A 249 -0.78 18.42 -19.00
C ILE A 249 -1.43 19.65 -18.34
N GLY A 250 -2.38 19.46 -17.42
CA GLY A 250 -3.00 20.55 -16.69
C GLY A 250 -2.01 21.43 -15.93
N LEU A 251 -1.07 20.78 -15.22
CA LEU A 251 0.00 21.48 -14.50
C LEU A 251 1.02 22.16 -15.44
N ALA A 252 1.27 21.60 -16.62
CA ALA A 252 2.21 22.19 -17.59
C ALA A 252 1.64 23.44 -18.30
N ILE A 253 0.32 23.61 -18.31
CA ILE A 253 -0.37 24.76 -18.92
C ILE A 253 -0.63 25.87 -17.89
N ALA A 254 -0.74 25.53 -16.59
CA ALA A 254 -0.95 26.48 -15.49
C ALA A 254 0.31 27.26 -15.15
#